data_3722178e2b32c6955d0686201adee3b2
#
_entry.id   3722178e2b32c6955d0686201adee3b2
#
_cell.length_a   1.000
_cell.length_b   1.000
_cell.length_c   1.000
_cell.angle_alpha   90.00
_cell.angle_beta   90.00
_cell.angle_gamma   90.00
#
_symmetry.space_group_name_H-M   'P 1'
#
loop_
_entity.id
_entity.type
_entity.pdbx_description
1 polymer ?
#
loop_
_entity_poly.entity_id
_entity_poly.type
_entity_poly.pdbx_seq_one_letter_code
_entity_poly.pdbx_strand_id
1 'polypeptide(L)'
;IAKIRRFIQQCFAQPYQAPQLLNADKIGASCAQAEQLSTDLPKHSVKDWFWKLTKGNLKLGSRWSEALKIGEDTGYDSGSTLDFVYRNQTESQHLLGKVIDHQYLNAIGWKGIRVRKQHIEQLLAKYAKRLQDDQQSVKILDIAAGHGRYILDAIAQLKTPPSSALLRDYSDLNVAAGELLIEQRGLEKIAKFELGDAFNRDELAAIEPKANLAVVSGLYELFADN
;
A
#
# COMPACT_ATOMS: atom_id res chain seq x y z
N ILE A 1 -35.62 -4.59 -3.64
CA ILE A 1 -34.96 -3.64 -2.72
C ILE A 1 -34.57 -4.37 -1.42
N ALA A 2 -35.48 -5.13 -0.74
CA ALA A 2 -35.16 -5.83 0.51
C ALA A 2 -34.05 -6.91 0.36
N LYS A 3 -34.03 -7.67 -0.73
CA LYS A 3 -32.98 -8.67 -1.02
C LYS A 3 -31.62 -8.02 -1.24
N ILE A 4 -31.57 -6.90 -1.95
CA ILE A 4 -30.34 -6.13 -2.18
C ILE A 4 -29.82 -5.55 -0.85
N ARG A 5 -30.70 -5.03 -0.01
CA ARG A 5 -30.35 -4.51 1.32
C ARG A 5 -29.79 -5.61 2.24
N ARG A 6 -30.38 -6.82 2.20
CA ARG A 6 -29.90 -7.97 2.98
C ARG A 6 -28.56 -8.50 2.45
N PHE A 7 -28.36 -8.54 1.12
CA PHE A 7 -27.08 -8.89 0.51
C PHE A 7 -25.98 -7.88 0.90
N ILE A 8 -26.27 -6.60 0.83
CA ILE A 8 -25.36 -5.54 1.27
C ILE A 8 -25.03 -5.72 2.76
N GLN A 9 -26.02 -5.92 3.64
CA GLN A 9 -25.77 -6.17 5.05
C GLN A 9 -24.94 -7.43 5.34
N GLN A 10 -25.12 -8.51 4.58
CA GLN A 10 -24.31 -9.73 4.71
C GLN A 10 -22.87 -9.51 4.26
N CYS A 11 -22.62 -8.69 3.24
CA CYS A 11 -21.26 -8.30 2.85
C CYS A 11 -20.53 -7.47 3.92
N PHE A 12 -21.29 -6.75 4.78
CA PHE A 12 -20.74 -5.90 5.84
C PHE A 12 -20.63 -6.54 7.21
N ALA A 13 -21.27 -7.71 7.43
CA ALA A 13 -21.47 -8.26 8.76
C ALA A 13 -20.40 -9.27 9.22
N GLN A 14 -19.39 -9.59 8.41
CA GLN A 14 -18.35 -10.54 8.81
C GLN A 14 -17.18 -9.80 9.49
N PRO A 15 -16.93 -10.00 10.79
CA PRO A 15 -15.71 -9.52 11.39
C PRO A 15 -14.52 -10.22 10.72
N TYR A 16 -13.47 -9.44 10.40
CA TYR A 16 -12.21 -9.98 9.90
C TYR A 16 -11.67 -11.00 10.89
N GLN A 17 -11.64 -12.26 10.49
CA GLN A 17 -10.85 -13.27 11.18
C GLN A 17 -9.46 -13.27 10.55
N ALA A 18 -8.44 -13.01 11.37
CA ALA A 18 -7.06 -13.13 10.91
C ALA A 18 -6.87 -14.53 10.30
N PRO A 19 -6.24 -14.65 9.11
CA PRO A 19 -5.95 -15.95 8.54
C PRO A 19 -5.12 -16.77 9.56
N GLN A 20 -5.53 -18.01 9.81
CA GLN A 20 -4.71 -18.93 10.58
C GLN A 20 -3.36 -19.07 9.88
N LEU A 21 -2.28 -19.07 10.64
CA LEU A 21 -0.94 -19.29 10.12
C LEU A 21 -0.97 -20.53 9.22
N LEU A 22 -0.67 -20.33 7.94
CA LEU A 22 -0.61 -21.39 6.95
C LEU A 22 0.53 -22.34 7.37
N ASN A 23 0.27 -23.64 7.42
CA ASN A 23 1.36 -24.61 7.56
C ASN A 23 2.21 -24.67 6.28
N ALA A 24 3.42 -25.22 6.38
CA ALA A 24 4.38 -25.27 5.26
C ALA A 24 3.79 -25.91 3.98
N ASP A 25 2.94 -26.94 4.13
CA ASP A 25 2.30 -27.61 2.99
C ASP A 25 1.32 -26.69 2.25
N LYS A 26 0.54 -25.89 2.99
CA LYS A 26 -0.39 -24.91 2.41
C LYS A 26 0.35 -23.76 1.75
N ILE A 27 1.49 -23.34 2.30
CA ILE A 27 2.35 -22.33 1.70
C ILE A 27 2.91 -22.85 0.36
N GLY A 28 3.46 -24.07 0.34
CA GLY A 28 3.98 -24.70 -0.88
C GLY A 28 2.89 -24.85 -1.97
N ALA A 29 1.70 -25.29 -1.60
CA ALA A 29 0.57 -25.38 -2.55
C ALA A 29 0.15 -24.00 -3.07
N SER A 30 0.16 -22.97 -2.24
CA SER A 30 -0.16 -21.60 -2.62
C SER A 30 0.89 -21.02 -3.58
N CYS A 31 2.18 -21.26 -3.35
CA CYS A 31 3.27 -20.86 -4.24
C CYS A 31 3.15 -21.53 -5.62
N ALA A 32 2.92 -22.85 -5.66
CA ALA A 32 2.74 -23.57 -6.90
C ALA A 32 1.50 -23.07 -7.69
N GLN A 33 0.43 -22.70 -7.00
CA GLN A 33 -0.74 -22.10 -7.63
C GLN A 33 -0.45 -20.68 -8.16
N ALA A 34 0.31 -19.88 -7.44
CA ALA A 34 0.73 -18.54 -7.87
C ALA A 34 1.62 -18.63 -9.11
N GLU A 35 2.53 -19.58 -9.16
CA GLU A 35 3.40 -19.84 -10.32
C GLU A 35 2.59 -20.24 -11.58
N GLN A 36 1.55 -21.06 -11.41
CA GLN A 36 0.63 -21.37 -12.50
C GLN A 36 -0.18 -20.14 -12.97
N LEU A 37 -0.52 -19.23 -12.07
CA LEU A 37 -1.25 -18.01 -12.39
C LEU A 37 -0.37 -16.95 -13.06
N SER A 38 0.96 -17.02 -12.90
CA SER A 38 1.91 -16.11 -13.53
C SER A 38 2.16 -16.42 -15.01
N THR A 39 1.74 -17.61 -15.49
CA THR A 39 1.89 -17.98 -16.91
C THR A 39 0.87 -17.26 -17.78
N ASP A 40 1.32 -16.83 -18.96
CA ASP A 40 0.45 -16.20 -19.95
C ASP A 40 -0.72 -17.12 -20.33
N LEU A 41 -1.92 -16.56 -20.35
CA LEU A 41 -3.10 -17.30 -20.77
C LEU A 41 -3.01 -17.63 -22.27
N PRO A 42 -3.34 -18.88 -22.67
CA PRO A 42 -3.39 -19.22 -24.09
C PRO A 42 -4.33 -18.26 -24.84
N LYS A 43 -3.82 -17.63 -25.90
CA LYS A 43 -4.61 -16.72 -26.74
C LYS A 43 -5.87 -17.43 -27.26
N HIS A 44 -7.00 -16.71 -27.24
CA HIS A 44 -8.31 -17.21 -27.64
C HIS A 44 -8.92 -18.33 -26.77
N SER A 45 -8.36 -18.58 -25.57
CA SER A 45 -9.02 -19.50 -24.64
C SER A 45 -10.25 -18.85 -23.98
N VAL A 46 -11.14 -19.68 -23.41
CA VAL A 46 -12.31 -19.19 -22.63
C VAL A 46 -11.85 -18.30 -21.46
N LYS A 47 -10.71 -18.65 -20.84
CA LYS A 47 -10.10 -17.86 -19.77
C LYS A 47 -9.62 -16.50 -20.28
N ASP A 48 -8.98 -16.45 -21.45
CA ASP A 48 -8.54 -15.19 -22.10
C ASP A 48 -9.74 -14.30 -22.45
N TRP A 49 -10.81 -14.88 -22.98
CA TRP A 49 -12.04 -14.13 -23.25
C TRP A 49 -12.69 -13.58 -21.98
N PHE A 50 -12.79 -14.40 -20.92
CA PHE A 50 -13.31 -13.97 -19.62
C PHE A 50 -12.46 -12.85 -19.01
N TRP A 51 -11.13 -12.95 -19.14
CA TRP A 51 -10.21 -11.93 -18.67
C TRP A 51 -10.35 -10.60 -19.41
N LYS A 52 -10.51 -10.66 -20.74
CA LYS A 52 -10.80 -9.47 -21.58
C LYS A 52 -12.13 -8.83 -21.19
N LEU A 53 -13.16 -9.62 -20.93
CA LEU A 53 -14.44 -9.11 -20.44
C LEU A 53 -14.30 -8.44 -19.07
N THR A 54 -13.55 -9.05 -18.16
CA THR A 54 -13.27 -8.49 -16.83
C THR A 54 -12.55 -7.15 -16.94
N LYS A 55 -11.48 -7.07 -17.75
CA LYS A 55 -10.77 -5.81 -18.01
C LYS A 55 -11.69 -4.74 -18.60
N GLY A 56 -12.55 -5.11 -19.54
CA GLY A 56 -13.54 -4.20 -20.12
C GLY A 56 -14.51 -3.64 -19.08
N ASN A 57 -14.98 -4.50 -18.16
CA ASN A 57 -15.87 -4.09 -17.08
C ASN A 57 -15.16 -3.19 -16.05
N LEU A 58 -13.89 -3.46 -15.72
CA LEU A 58 -13.08 -2.59 -14.85
C LEU A 58 -12.92 -1.20 -15.49
N LYS A 59 -12.55 -1.16 -16.76
CA LYS A 59 -12.43 0.09 -17.52
C LYS A 59 -13.75 0.86 -17.63
N LEU A 60 -14.87 0.18 -17.76
CA LEU A 60 -16.18 0.83 -17.73
C LEU A 60 -16.50 1.34 -16.32
N GLY A 61 -16.18 0.56 -15.29
CA GLY A 61 -16.37 0.92 -13.88
C GLY A 61 -15.54 2.12 -13.45
N SER A 62 -14.36 2.33 -14.04
CA SER A 62 -13.48 3.46 -13.72
C SER A 62 -14.09 4.84 -14.07
N ARG A 63 -15.14 4.87 -14.91
CA ARG A 63 -15.89 6.10 -15.20
C ARG A 63 -16.72 6.59 -14.00
N TRP A 64 -17.04 5.73 -13.06
CA TRP A 64 -17.87 6.05 -11.90
C TRP A 64 -17.16 5.86 -10.57
N SER A 65 -16.13 5.01 -10.53
CA SER A 65 -15.39 4.65 -9.32
C SER A 65 -14.00 5.29 -9.32
N GLU A 66 -13.71 6.07 -8.31
CA GLU A 66 -12.38 6.68 -8.12
C GLU A 66 -11.33 5.62 -7.83
N ALA A 67 -11.67 4.58 -7.07
CA ALA A 67 -10.79 3.45 -6.81
C ALA A 67 -10.30 2.77 -8.11
N LEU A 68 -11.23 2.46 -9.02
CA LEU A 68 -10.90 1.82 -10.29
C LEU A 68 -10.16 2.78 -11.23
N LYS A 69 -10.49 4.07 -11.20
CA LYS A 69 -9.82 5.08 -12.01
C LYS A 69 -8.35 5.24 -11.59
N ILE A 70 -8.07 5.38 -10.30
CA ILE A 70 -6.69 5.45 -9.79
C ILE A 70 -5.91 4.20 -10.21
N GLY A 71 -6.50 3.01 -10.04
CA GLY A 71 -5.85 1.76 -10.44
C GLY A 71 -5.59 1.65 -11.94
N GLU A 72 -6.49 2.17 -12.79
CA GLU A 72 -6.32 2.21 -14.25
C GLU A 72 -5.23 3.20 -14.68
N ASP A 73 -5.20 4.37 -14.04
CA ASP A 73 -4.30 5.46 -14.40
C ASP A 73 -2.86 5.24 -13.90
N THR A 74 -2.69 4.62 -12.72
CA THR A 74 -1.38 4.51 -12.07
C THR A 74 -0.91 3.08 -11.81
N GLY A 75 -1.76 2.08 -12.02
CA GLY A 75 -1.52 0.68 -11.64
C GLY A 75 -2.19 0.31 -10.32
N TYR A 76 -2.70 -0.92 -10.24
CA TYR A 76 -3.42 -1.42 -9.06
C TYR A 76 -2.51 -1.73 -7.86
N ASP A 77 -1.21 -1.76 -8.06
CA ASP A 77 -0.14 -1.93 -7.06
C ASP A 77 0.70 -0.66 -6.84
N SER A 78 0.29 0.47 -7.43
CA SER A 78 0.99 1.75 -7.34
C SER A 78 0.89 2.38 -5.94
N GLY A 79 1.82 3.32 -5.66
CA GLY A 79 1.78 4.15 -4.46
C GLY A 79 0.46 4.92 -4.30
N SER A 80 -0.12 5.41 -5.41
CA SER A 80 -1.42 6.11 -5.41
C SER A 80 -2.57 5.20 -5.03
N THR A 81 -2.60 3.97 -5.57
CA THR A 81 -3.61 2.96 -5.20
C THR A 81 -3.48 2.56 -3.73
N LEU A 82 -2.26 2.32 -3.25
CA LEU A 82 -2.01 2.00 -1.84
C LEU A 82 -2.42 3.15 -0.93
N ASP A 83 -2.15 4.41 -1.31
CA ASP A 83 -2.59 5.57 -0.54
C ASP A 83 -4.12 5.67 -0.44
N PHE A 84 -4.83 5.44 -1.54
CA PHE A 84 -6.30 5.37 -1.54
C PHE A 84 -6.81 4.26 -0.59
N VAL A 85 -6.19 3.09 -0.62
CA VAL A 85 -6.51 1.98 0.27
C VAL A 85 -6.24 2.33 1.74
N TYR A 86 -5.15 3.04 2.03
CA TYR A 86 -4.82 3.49 3.39
C TYR A 86 -5.80 4.52 3.94
N ARG A 87 -6.30 5.43 3.09
CA ARG A 87 -7.36 6.39 3.47
C ARG A 87 -8.67 5.69 3.81
N ASN A 88 -8.96 4.58 3.14
CA ASN A 88 -10.17 3.75 3.35
C ASN A 88 -11.47 4.54 3.29
N GLN A 89 -11.55 5.49 2.37
CA GLN A 89 -12.72 6.37 2.17
C GLN A 89 -13.20 6.26 0.73
N THR A 90 -14.52 6.26 0.55
CA THR A 90 -15.12 6.31 -0.79
C THR A 90 -15.12 7.75 -1.29
N GLU A 91 -14.44 8.02 -2.40
CA GLU A 91 -14.25 9.39 -2.91
C GLU A 91 -15.06 9.68 -4.18
N SER A 92 -15.69 8.65 -4.74
CA SER A 92 -16.53 8.78 -5.93
C SER A 92 -17.69 9.74 -5.71
N GLN A 93 -18.00 10.58 -6.71
CA GLN A 93 -19.07 11.57 -6.64
C GLN A 93 -20.45 10.91 -6.74
N HIS A 94 -20.60 9.86 -7.53
CA HIS A 94 -21.86 9.20 -7.81
C HIS A 94 -22.12 8.02 -6.84
N LEU A 95 -23.39 7.79 -6.53
CA LEU A 95 -23.79 6.70 -5.64
C LEU A 95 -23.29 5.34 -6.09
N LEU A 96 -23.37 5.04 -7.40
CA LEU A 96 -22.85 3.79 -7.96
C LEU A 96 -21.33 3.68 -7.77
N GLY A 97 -20.60 4.75 -8.01
CA GLY A 97 -19.16 4.80 -7.77
C GLY A 97 -18.80 4.56 -6.31
N LYS A 98 -19.53 5.17 -5.37
CA LYS A 98 -19.35 4.92 -3.94
C LYS A 98 -19.56 3.45 -3.55
N VAL A 99 -20.55 2.79 -4.17
CA VAL A 99 -20.78 1.36 -3.94
C VAL A 99 -19.61 0.52 -4.47
N ILE A 100 -19.09 0.86 -5.65
CA ILE A 100 -17.94 0.17 -6.24
C ILE A 100 -16.68 0.42 -5.37
N ASP A 101 -16.37 1.66 -5.02
CA ASP A 101 -15.26 2.00 -4.13
C ASP A 101 -15.34 1.23 -2.82
N HIS A 102 -16.54 1.17 -2.24
CA HIS A 102 -16.74 0.45 -0.99
C HIS A 102 -16.44 -1.05 -1.13
N GLN A 103 -16.94 -1.70 -2.19
CA GLN A 103 -16.64 -3.11 -2.47
C GLN A 103 -15.14 -3.33 -2.72
N TYR A 104 -14.52 -2.46 -3.49
CA TYR A 104 -13.09 -2.49 -3.75
C TYR A 104 -12.28 -2.41 -2.46
N LEU A 105 -12.52 -1.41 -1.63
CA LEU A 105 -11.83 -1.21 -0.34
C LEU A 105 -12.07 -2.35 0.66
N ASN A 106 -13.20 -3.06 0.55
CA ASN A 106 -13.50 -4.20 1.41
C ASN A 106 -12.98 -5.55 0.91
N ALA A 107 -12.32 -5.59 -0.25
CA ALA A 107 -11.64 -6.79 -0.71
C ALA A 107 -10.60 -7.26 0.33
N ILE A 108 -10.47 -8.59 0.47
CA ILE A 108 -9.62 -9.20 1.51
C ILE A 108 -8.15 -8.75 1.41
N GLY A 109 -7.62 -8.59 0.20
CA GLY A 109 -6.27 -8.10 -0.04
C GLY A 109 -6.05 -6.70 0.54
N TRP A 110 -6.98 -5.77 0.26
CA TRP A 110 -6.89 -4.39 0.78
C TRP A 110 -7.06 -4.29 2.29
N LYS A 111 -7.88 -5.16 2.89
CA LYS A 111 -7.93 -5.29 4.35
C LYS A 111 -6.59 -5.74 4.91
N GLY A 112 -5.92 -6.70 4.27
CA GLY A 112 -4.57 -7.15 4.64
C GLY A 112 -3.54 -6.02 4.54
N ILE A 113 -3.57 -5.22 3.47
CA ILE A 113 -2.71 -4.05 3.28
C ILE A 113 -2.90 -3.02 4.41
N ARG A 114 -4.14 -2.76 4.84
CA ARG A 114 -4.39 -1.85 5.98
C ARG A 114 -3.89 -2.43 7.32
N VAL A 115 -4.01 -3.74 7.53
CA VAL A 115 -3.42 -4.42 8.70
C VAL A 115 -1.90 -4.33 8.65
N ARG A 116 -1.26 -4.52 7.47
CA ARG A 116 0.17 -4.33 7.28
C ARG A 116 0.60 -2.90 7.70
N LYS A 117 -0.14 -1.86 7.25
CA LYS A 117 0.10 -0.48 7.67
C LYS A 117 0.13 -0.35 9.19
N GLN A 118 -0.89 -0.86 9.89
CA GLN A 118 -0.96 -0.80 11.36
C GLN A 118 0.22 -1.51 12.04
N HIS A 119 0.64 -2.65 11.51
CA HIS A 119 1.80 -3.37 12.05
C HIS A 119 3.10 -2.59 11.85
N ILE A 120 3.29 -1.94 10.68
CA ILE A 120 4.46 -1.09 10.42
C ILE A 120 4.48 0.09 11.37
N GLU A 121 3.36 0.77 11.58
CA GLU A 121 3.23 1.88 12.52
C GLU A 121 3.59 1.47 13.96
N GLN A 122 3.10 0.30 14.40
CA GLN A 122 3.43 -0.26 15.72
C GLN A 122 4.92 -0.62 15.85
N LEU A 123 5.51 -1.22 14.80
CA LEU A 123 6.94 -1.55 14.78
C LEU A 123 7.79 -0.30 14.80
N LEU A 124 7.46 0.72 14.01
CA LEU A 124 8.14 2.01 14.02
C LEU A 124 8.11 2.65 15.41
N ALA A 125 6.94 2.72 16.03
CA ALA A 125 6.79 3.28 17.37
C ALA A 125 7.63 2.50 18.41
N LYS A 126 7.61 1.16 18.34
CA LYS A 126 8.39 0.30 19.24
C LYS A 126 9.89 0.51 19.10
N TYR A 127 10.41 0.53 17.86
CA TYR A 127 11.85 0.65 17.64
C TYR A 127 12.33 2.08 17.80
N ALA A 128 11.54 3.10 17.44
CA ALA A 128 11.84 4.48 17.74
C ALA A 128 11.98 4.70 19.24
N LYS A 129 11.02 4.16 20.03
CA LYS A 129 11.12 4.21 21.50
C LYS A 129 12.38 3.55 22.03
N ARG A 130 12.74 2.36 21.53
CA ARG A 130 13.95 1.65 21.96
C ARG A 130 15.21 2.48 21.69
N LEU A 131 15.35 3.07 20.50
CA LEU A 131 16.48 3.94 20.18
C LEU A 131 16.54 5.14 21.12
N GLN A 132 15.40 5.75 21.45
CA GLN A 132 15.31 6.87 22.38
C GLN A 132 15.68 6.47 23.82
N ASP A 133 15.22 5.29 24.27
CA ASP A 133 15.59 4.75 25.59
C ASP A 133 17.11 4.51 25.67
N ASP A 134 17.75 4.15 24.55
CA ASP A 134 19.21 4.02 24.40
C ASP A 134 19.92 5.37 24.13
N GLN A 135 19.24 6.50 24.34
CA GLN A 135 19.72 7.87 24.12
C GLN A 135 20.19 8.17 22.69
N GLN A 136 19.70 7.42 21.73
CA GLN A 136 19.99 7.64 20.31
C GLN A 136 18.92 8.52 19.66
N SER A 137 19.35 9.44 18.78
CA SER A 137 18.42 10.16 17.91
C SER A 137 17.85 9.23 16.84
N VAL A 138 16.54 9.26 16.65
CA VAL A 138 15.87 8.43 15.63
C VAL A 138 16.01 9.08 14.25
N LYS A 139 16.56 8.35 13.29
CA LYS A 139 16.70 8.75 11.88
C LYS A 139 16.06 7.69 11.02
N ILE A 140 14.99 8.05 10.34
CA ILE A 140 14.19 7.12 9.54
C ILE A 140 14.57 7.25 8.06
N LEU A 141 14.67 6.12 7.38
CA LEU A 141 14.75 6.02 5.92
C LEU A 141 13.64 5.10 5.44
N ASP A 142 12.81 5.57 4.51
CA ASP A 142 11.79 4.78 3.85
C ASP A 142 12.11 4.66 2.35
N ILE A 143 12.27 3.45 1.87
CA ILE A 143 12.65 3.15 0.48
C ILE A 143 11.44 2.58 -0.25
N ALA A 144 11.14 3.11 -1.43
CA ALA A 144 9.93 2.84 -2.19
C ALA A 144 8.68 3.19 -1.38
N ALA A 145 8.67 4.40 -0.86
CA ALA A 145 7.69 4.89 0.12
C ALA A 145 6.27 5.05 -0.44
N GLY A 146 6.08 5.02 -1.76
CA GLY A 146 4.83 5.43 -2.39
C GLY A 146 4.54 6.89 -2.03
N HIS A 147 3.36 7.21 -1.49
CA HIS A 147 3.09 8.53 -0.92
C HIS A 147 3.62 8.71 0.52
N GLY A 148 4.20 7.69 1.14
CA GLY A 148 4.75 7.75 2.49
C GLY A 148 3.75 7.90 3.63
N ARG A 149 2.43 7.77 3.37
CA ARG A 149 1.38 7.98 4.37
C ARG A 149 1.60 7.20 5.66
N TYR A 150 1.96 5.92 5.57
CA TYR A 150 2.13 5.07 6.75
C TYR A 150 3.31 5.51 7.65
N ILE A 151 4.38 6.02 7.06
CA ILE A 151 5.53 6.59 7.82
C ILE A 151 5.12 7.91 8.44
N LEU A 152 4.50 8.80 7.68
CA LEU A 152 4.10 10.12 8.16
C LEU A 152 3.02 10.03 9.26
N ASP A 153 2.06 9.10 9.12
CA ASP A 153 1.07 8.83 10.16
C ASP A 153 1.72 8.26 11.43
N ALA A 154 2.72 7.37 11.28
CA ALA A 154 3.48 6.84 12.41
C ALA A 154 4.27 7.95 13.12
N ILE A 155 4.99 8.80 12.39
CA ILE A 155 5.76 9.92 12.94
C ILE A 155 4.86 10.87 13.73
N ALA A 156 3.70 11.20 13.19
CA ALA A 156 2.73 12.10 13.86
C ALA A 156 2.19 11.53 15.18
N GLN A 157 2.25 10.22 15.39
CA GLN A 157 1.80 9.55 16.62
C GLN A 157 2.93 9.33 17.64
N LEU A 158 4.20 9.57 17.27
CA LEU A 158 5.32 9.41 18.18
C LEU A 158 5.29 10.50 19.28
N LYS A 159 5.48 10.10 20.54
CA LYS A 159 5.59 11.05 21.67
C LYS A 159 6.77 11.97 21.53
N THR A 160 7.89 11.45 21.05
CA THR A 160 9.09 12.21 20.72
C THR A 160 9.35 12.06 19.22
N PRO A 161 9.35 13.14 18.45
CA PRO A 161 9.56 13.08 17.03
C PRO A 161 10.97 12.57 16.68
N PRO A 162 11.16 11.95 15.51
CA PRO A 162 12.50 11.61 15.03
C PRO A 162 13.30 12.87 14.72
N SER A 163 14.62 12.75 14.71
CA SER A 163 15.50 13.86 14.30
C SER A 163 15.45 14.10 12.79
N SER A 164 15.18 13.06 12.02
CA SER A 164 14.97 13.15 10.56
C SER A 164 14.20 11.94 10.04
N ALA A 165 13.48 12.14 8.94
CA ALA A 165 12.86 11.08 8.14
C ALA A 165 13.07 11.41 6.65
N LEU A 166 13.77 10.55 5.95
CA LEU A 166 13.94 10.61 4.51
C LEU A 166 13.07 9.55 3.86
N LEU A 167 12.16 9.98 3.01
CA LEU A 167 11.33 9.10 2.18
C LEU A 167 11.83 9.18 0.75
N ARG A 168 11.93 8.03 0.08
CA ARG A 168 12.38 7.96 -1.32
C ARG A 168 11.44 7.10 -2.15
N ASP A 169 11.18 7.55 -3.36
CA ASP A 169 10.46 6.78 -4.37
C ASP A 169 11.00 7.10 -5.75
N TYR A 170 10.84 6.19 -6.71
CA TYR A 170 11.30 6.39 -8.07
C TYR A 170 10.32 7.21 -8.92
N SER A 171 9.10 7.40 -8.46
CA SER A 171 8.02 8.08 -9.18
C SER A 171 7.88 9.53 -8.75
N ASP A 172 8.04 10.47 -9.69
CA ASP A 172 7.80 11.89 -9.46
C ASP A 172 6.41 12.18 -8.88
N LEU A 173 5.39 11.41 -9.30
CA LEU A 173 4.02 11.54 -8.78
C LEU A 173 3.95 11.17 -7.29
N ASN A 174 4.64 10.12 -6.91
CA ASN A 174 4.69 9.69 -5.50
C ASN A 174 5.45 10.71 -4.65
N VAL A 175 6.57 11.21 -5.15
CA VAL A 175 7.36 12.26 -4.47
C VAL A 175 6.51 13.51 -4.25
N ALA A 176 5.90 14.04 -5.29
CA ALA A 176 5.06 15.25 -5.19
C ALA A 176 3.87 15.06 -4.22
N ALA A 177 3.21 13.90 -4.27
CA ALA A 177 2.14 13.58 -3.34
C ALA A 177 2.63 13.45 -1.90
N GLY A 178 3.81 12.87 -1.70
CA GLY A 178 4.44 12.74 -0.39
C GLY A 178 4.88 14.07 0.20
N GLU A 179 5.45 14.96 -0.61
CA GLU A 179 5.79 16.34 -0.18
C GLU A 179 4.55 17.10 0.30
N LEU A 180 3.45 17.00 -0.47
CA LEU A 180 2.18 17.60 -0.06
C LEU A 180 1.66 17.01 1.27
N LEU A 181 1.83 15.70 1.49
CA LEU A 181 1.45 15.07 2.76
C LEU A 181 2.35 15.53 3.92
N ILE A 182 3.63 15.76 3.70
CA ILE A 182 4.56 16.32 4.69
C ILE A 182 4.08 17.72 5.10
N GLU A 183 3.77 18.58 4.13
CA GLU A 183 3.25 19.93 4.38
C GLU A 183 1.91 19.88 5.15
N GLN A 184 0.96 19.09 4.70
CA GLN A 184 -0.36 18.95 5.36
C GLN A 184 -0.27 18.51 6.83
N ARG A 185 0.82 17.84 7.22
CA ARG A 185 1.05 17.36 8.59
C ARG A 185 1.96 18.26 9.41
N GLY A 186 2.51 19.32 8.82
CA GLY A 186 3.46 20.20 9.47
C GLY A 186 4.79 19.51 9.84
N LEU A 187 5.22 18.57 9.00
CA LEU A 187 6.42 17.75 9.24
C LEU A 187 7.66 18.19 8.46
N GLU A 188 7.63 19.36 7.81
CA GLU A 188 8.67 19.86 6.89
C GLU A 188 10.05 20.02 7.57
N LYS A 189 10.06 20.21 8.88
CA LYS A 189 11.31 20.33 9.68
C LYS A 189 11.97 18.98 9.97
N ILE A 190 11.23 17.89 9.80
CA ILE A 190 11.64 16.55 10.21
C ILE A 190 11.71 15.62 8.99
N ALA A 191 10.73 15.70 8.12
CA ALA A 191 10.58 14.80 6.97
C ALA A 191 10.94 15.50 5.66
N LYS A 192 11.59 14.75 4.79
CA LYS A 192 11.92 15.14 3.41
C LYS A 192 11.57 13.99 2.47
N PHE A 193 11.08 14.32 1.28
CA PHE A 193 10.90 13.35 0.22
C PHE A 193 11.92 13.58 -0.90
N GLU A 194 12.46 12.50 -1.47
CA GLU A 194 13.43 12.59 -2.58
C GLU A 194 13.12 11.54 -3.66
N LEU A 195 13.32 11.92 -4.90
CA LEU A 195 13.35 11.00 -6.01
C LEU A 195 14.58 10.08 -5.87
N GLY A 196 14.39 8.76 -6.06
CA GLY A 196 15.52 7.85 -6.00
C GLY A 196 15.15 6.40 -6.29
N ASP A 197 16.07 5.72 -6.96
CA ASP A 197 15.95 4.30 -7.26
C ASP A 197 16.33 3.45 -6.04
N ALA A 198 15.41 2.55 -5.66
CA ALA A 198 15.60 1.60 -4.57
C ALA A 198 16.70 0.56 -4.82
N PHE A 199 17.11 0.37 -6.05
CA PHE A 199 18.16 -0.56 -6.46
C PHE A 199 19.53 0.10 -6.75
N ASN A 200 19.57 1.44 -6.71
CA ASN A 200 20.84 2.16 -6.86
C ASN A 200 21.64 2.12 -5.54
N ARG A 201 22.57 1.16 -5.46
CA ARG A 201 23.39 0.91 -4.27
C ARG A 201 24.27 2.11 -3.90
N ASP A 202 24.82 2.78 -4.90
CA ASP A 202 25.72 3.92 -4.68
C ASP A 202 24.95 5.11 -4.09
N GLU A 203 23.79 5.42 -4.63
CA GLU A 203 22.90 6.43 -4.05
C GLU A 203 22.47 6.09 -2.63
N LEU A 204 22.04 4.84 -2.37
CA LEU A 204 21.67 4.40 -1.03
C LEU A 204 22.84 4.47 -0.04
N ALA A 205 24.04 4.12 -0.49
CA ALA A 205 25.24 4.22 0.32
C ALA A 205 25.67 5.67 0.60
N ALA A 206 25.32 6.62 -0.27
CA ALA A 206 25.64 8.04 -0.13
C ALA A 206 24.67 8.83 0.78
N ILE A 207 23.54 8.23 1.18
CA ILE A 207 22.54 8.92 2.02
C ILE A 207 23.16 9.35 3.35
N GLU A 208 23.07 10.65 3.66
CA GLU A 208 23.47 11.24 4.94
C GLU A 208 22.34 12.13 5.51
N PRO A 209 22.14 12.11 6.82
CA PRO A 209 22.81 11.30 7.84
C PRO A 209 22.37 9.83 7.76
N LYS A 210 23.25 8.89 8.11
CA LYS A 210 22.91 7.46 8.12
C LYS A 210 21.69 7.18 8.98
N ALA A 211 20.70 6.50 8.41
CA ALA A 211 19.51 6.08 9.14
C ALA A 211 19.87 4.95 10.12
N ASN A 212 19.20 4.96 11.29
CA ASN A 212 19.23 3.84 12.23
C ASN A 212 17.90 3.08 12.28
N LEU A 213 16.92 3.52 11.50
CA LEU A 213 15.64 2.84 11.32
C LEU A 213 15.24 2.92 9.84
N ALA A 214 15.45 1.83 9.11
CA ALA A 214 15.10 1.74 7.70
C ALA A 214 13.84 0.90 7.50
N VAL A 215 12.97 1.33 6.57
CA VAL A 215 11.75 0.63 6.16
C VAL A 215 11.78 0.41 4.66
N VAL A 216 11.39 -0.79 4.25
CA VAL A 216 11.08 -1.16 2.88
C VAL A 216 9.82 -2.00 2.92
N SER A 217 8.72 -1.47 2.45
CA SER A 217 7.44 -2.16 2.57
C SER A 217 6.78 -2.43 1.23
N GLY A 218 6.73 -3.72 0.84
CA GLY A 218 6.03 -4.15 -0.36
C GLY A 218 6.85 -4.07 -1.66
N LEU A 219 8.12 -3.66 -1.62
CA LEU A 219 8.95 -3.56 -2.81
C LEU A 219 9.44 -4.93 -3.28
N TYR A 220 10.10 -5.67 -2.41
CA TYR A 220 10.81 -6.90 -2.81
C TYR A 220 9.87 -8.05 -3.19
N GLU A 221 8.61 -8.01 -2.75
CA GLU A 221 7.59 -8.97 -3.17
C GLU A 221 7.20 -8.87 -4.65
N LEU A 222 7.58 -7.78 -5.32
CA LEU A 222 7.30 -7.53 -6.75
C LEU A 222 8.40 -8.07 -7.68
N PHE A 223 9.53 -8.52 -7.14
CA PHE A 223 10.68 -8.94 -7.92
C PHE A 223 11.04 -10.39 -7.57
N ALA A 224 11.48 -11.15 -8.60
CA ALA A 224 11.99 -12.49 -8.41
C ALA A 224 13.37 -12.43 -7.75
N ASP A 225 13.70 -13.48 -6.99
CA ASP A 225 15.06 -13.70 -6.48
C ASP A 225 15.99 -13.99 -7.67
N ASN A 226 16.82 -13.02 -8.07
CA ASN A 226 17.86 -13.14 -9.08
C ASN A 226 19.25 -13.07 -8.44
#